data_ff900d2edb25aacbe3a87e47e2d5d885
#
_entry.id   ff900d2edb25aacbe3a87e47e2d5d885
#
_cell.length_a   1.000
_cell.length_b   1.000
_cell.length_c   1.000
_cell.angle_alpha   90.00
_cell.angle_beta   90.00
_cell.angle_gamma   90.00
#
_symmetry.space_group_name_H-M   'P 1'
#
loop_
_entity.id
_entity.type
_entity.pdbx_description
1 polymer ?
#
loop_
_entity_poly.entity_id
_entity_poly.type
_entity_poly.pdbx_seq_one_letter_code
_entity_poly.pdbx_strand_id
1 'polypeptide(L)'
;IYISRIIRNHYKDFKSSYLYNITSFSFNIYFGWITVATVANFTGLLVSYKWGGFGISHEVWTSVIILVATSIASFTFNSNKAIWYLLPIIWAFYGIYYKHSSGILEGYYPLIIYSLLFGISVLLVLLLRNLYYYLIKI
;
A
#
# COMPACT_ATOMS: atom_id res chain seq x y z
N ILE A 1 -5.70 -10.99 -7.82
CA ILE A 1 -7.11 -11.20 -7.41
C ILE A 1 -7.58 -12.60 -7.82
N TYR A 2 -7.37 -13.01 -9.07
CA TYR A 2 -7.81 -14.31 -9.57
C TYR A 2 -7.06 -15.49 -8.91
N ILE A 3 -5.74 -15.38 -8.81
CA ILE A 3 -4.85 -16.41 -8.23
C ILE A 3 -5.17 -16.64 -6.73
N SER A 4 -5.35 -15.61 -5.93
CA SER A 4 -5.69 -15.77 -4.51
C SER A 4 -7.07 -16.39 -4.31
N ARG A 5 -8.00 -16.18 -5.25
CA ARG A 5 -9.34 -16.80 -5.23
C ARG A 5 -9.28 -18.28 -5.64
N ILE A 6 -8.47 -18.64 -6.63
CA ILE A 6 -8.21 -20.03 -7.06
C ILE A 6 -7.53 -20.81 -5.93
N ILE A 7 -6.48 -20.26 -5.34
CA ILE A 7 -5.77 -20.86 -4.21
C ILE A 7 -6.77 -21.15 -3.06
N ARG A 8 -7.62 -20.17 -2.70
CA ARG A 8 -8.60 -20.34 -1.63
C ARG A 8 -9.64 -21.44 -1.94
N ASN A 9 -10.05 -21.61 -3.19
CA ASN A 9 -11.06 -22.61 -3.56
C ASN A 9 -10.47 -24.02 -3.69
N HIS A 10 -9.26 -24.16 -4.22
CA HIS A 10 -8.61 -25.48 -4.37
C HIS A 10 -8.02 -26.02 -3.06
N TYR A 11 -7.59 -25.16 -2.13
CA TYR A 11 -7.03 -25.59 -0.85
C TYR A 11 -8.04 -25.85 0.26
N LYS A 12 -9.35 -25.68 0.00
CA LYS A 12 -10.40 -26.10 0.96
C LYS A 12 -10.38 -27.63 1.21
N ASP A 13 -9.90 -28.39 0.24
CA ASP A 13 -9.81 -29.86 0.33
C ASP A 13 -8.45 -30.37 0.84
N PHE A 14 -7.41 -29.53 0.87
CA PHE A 14 -6.09 -29.89 1.38
C PHE A 14 -5.94 -29.42 2.84
N LYS A 15 -5.91 -30.37 3.76
CA LYS A 15 -5.74 -30.24 5.22
C LYS A 15 -4.40 -29.64 5.67
N SER A 16 -3.67 -28.88 4.84
CA SER A 16 -2.44 -28.20 5.20
C SER A 16 -2.68 -26.68 5.30
N SER A 17 -3.30 -26.27 6.38
CA SER A 17 -3.45 -24.86 6.80
C SER A 17 -2.12 -24.08 6.72
N TYR A 18 -1.00 -24.78 6.94
CA TYR A 18 0.34 -24.18 6.94
C TYR A 18 0.80 -23.76 5.54
N LEU A 19 0.68 -24.63 4.53
CA LEU A 19 1.08 -24.31 3.14
C LEU A 19 0.21 -23.18 2.56
N TYR A 20 -1.10 -23.19 2.84
CA TYR A 20 -1.99 -22.12 2.45
C TYR A 20 -1.56 -20.77 3.04
N ASN A 21 -1.24 -20.75 4.34
CA ASN A 21 -0.84 -19.52 5.03
C ASN A 21 0.48 -18.97 4.49
N ILE A 22 1.49 -19.79 4.25
CA ILE A 22 2.77 -19.37 3.67
C ILE A 22 2.59 -18.85 2.25
N THR A 23 1.86 -19.57 1.42
CA THR A 23 1.61 -19.17 0.02
C THR A 23 0.84 -17.85 -0.02
N SER A 24 -0.23 -17.74 0.76
CA SER A 24 -1.02 -16.51 0.88
C SER A 24 -0.19 -15.32 1.38
N PHE A 25 0.64 -15.53 2.40
CA PHE A 25 1.57 -14.54 2.92
C PHE A 25 2.52 -14.02 1.83
N SER A 26 3.23 -14.93 1.16
CA SER A 26 4.24 -14.57 0.14
C SER A 26 3.63 -13.82 -1.04
N PHE A 27 2.50 -14.29 -1.57
CA PHE A 27 1.83 -13.64 -2.71
C PHE A 27 1.25 -12.27 -2.33
N ASN A 28 0.69 -12.13 -1.14
CA ASN A 28 0.10 -10.86 -0.72
C ASN A 28 1.17 -9.80 -0.42
N ILE A 29 2.29 -10.15 0.20
CA ILE A 29 3.43 -9.23 0.38
C ILE A 29 3.99 -8.82 -0.99
N TYR A 30 4.21 -9.78 -1.88
CA TYR A 30 4.73 -9.49 -3.21
C TYR A 30 3.78 -8.59 -4.01
N PHE A 31 2.48 -8.82 -3.92
CA PHE A 31 1.46 -7.99 -4.57
C PHE A 31 1.43 -6.56 -4.01
N GLY A 32 1.53 -6.41 -2.68
CA GLY A 32 1.65 -5.09 -2.05
C GLY A 32 2.91 -4.35 -2.50
N TRP A 33 4.04 -5.04 -2.58
CA TRP A 33 5.29 -4.49 -3.10
C TRP A 33 5.19 -4.05 -4.56
N ILE A 34 4.61 -4.88 -5.44
CA ILE A 34 4.39 -4.51 -6.86
C ILE A 34 3.51 -3.27 -6.97
N THR A 35 2.46 -3.14 -6.15
CA THR A 35 1.59 -1.96 -6.16
C THR A 35 2.40 -0.69 -5.90
N VAL A 36 3.25 -0.67 -4.86
CA VAL A 36 4.12 0.47 -4.55
C VAL A 36 5.15 0.71 -5.65
N ALA A 37 5.81 -0.35 -6.11
CA ALA A 37 6.83 -0.26 -7.16
C ALA A 37 6.26 0.29 -8.47
N THR A 38 5.04 -0.11 -8.85
CA THR A 38 4.37 0.41 -10.04
C THR A 38 4.14 1.92 -9.94
N VAL A 39 3.63 2.40 -8.80
CA VAL A 39 3.42 3.83 -8.55
C VAL A 39 4.74 4.58 -8.60
N ALA A 40 5.79 4.07 -7.93
CA ALA A 40 7.10 4.69 -7.89
C ALA A 40 7.75 4.75 -9.29
N ASN A 41 7.69 3.66 -10.06
CA ASN A 41 8.23 3.60 -11.41
C ASN A 41 7.50 4.55 -12.37
N PHE A 42 6.17 4.63 -12.27
CA PHE A 42 5.38 5.58 -13.06
C PHE A 42 5.76 7.03 -12.74
N THR A 43 5.93 7.35 -11.46
CA THR A 43 6.39 8.67 -11.02
C THR A 43 7.80 8.98 -11.54
N GLY A 44 8.74 8.02 -11.43
CA GLY A 44 10.09 8.15 -11.97
C GLY A 44 10.11 8.37 -13.48
N LEU A 45 9.22 7.70 -14.22
CA LEU A 45 9.05 7.88 -15.66
C LEU A 45 8.62 9.32 -15.99
N LEU A 46 7.61 9.85 -15.31
CA LEU A 46 7.15 11.24 -15.52
C LEU A 46 8.27 12.25 -15.27
N VAL A 47 9.06 12.04 -14.21
CA VAL A 47 10.23 12.89 -13.90
C VAL A 47 11.28 12.80 -15.01
N SER A 48 11.58 11.59 -15.53
CA SER A 48 12.59 11.39 -16.58
C SER A 48 12.21 12.09 -17.89
N TYR A 49 10.91 12.15 -18.21
CA TYR A 49 10.40 12.89 -19.37
C TYR A 49 10.28 14.40 -19.12
N LYS A 50 10.79 14.91 -17.98
CA LYS A 50 10.68 16.33 -17.60
C LYS A 50 9.25 16.85 -17.71
N TRP A 51 8.29 16.00 -17.36
CA TRP A 51 6.88 16.38 -17.38
C TRP A 51 6.62 17.54 -16.44
N GLY A 52 6.14 18.66 -17.00
CA GLY A 52 5.96 19.91 -16.25
C GLY A 52 4.77 19.96 -15.31
N GLY A 53 4.11 18.81 -15.04
CA GLY A 53 3.04 18.71 -14.05
C GLY A 53 1.84 19.64 -14.26
N PHE A 54 1.61 20.10 -15.49
CA PHE A 54 0.59 21.14 -15.82
C PHE A 54 0.77 22.44 -14.99
N GLY A 55 2.00 22.77 -14.59
CA GLY A 55 2.29 23.95 -13.75
C GLY A 55 1.98 23.76 -12.27
N ILE A 56 1.57 22.57 -11.85
CA ILE A 56 1.31 22.22 -10.45
C ILE A 56 2.64 21.84 -9.77
N SER A 57 2.81 22.25 -8.52
CA SER A 57 4.05 21.96 -7.78
C SER A 57 4.28 20.46 -7.54
N HIS A 58 5.55 20.05 -7.46
CA HIS A 58 5.92 18.66 -7.16
C HIS A 58 5.33 18.16 -5.84
N GLU A 59 5.21 19.04 -4.84
CA GLU A 59 4.61 18.72 -3.55
C GLU A 59 3.14 18.29 -3.69
N VAL A 60 2.36 19.06 -4.44
CA VAL A 60 0.94 18.76 -4.68
C VAL A 60 0.80 17.45 -5.46
N TRP A 61 1.59 17.25 -6.52
CA TRP A 61 1.57 16.02 -7.30
C TRP A 61 1.92 14.79 -6.46
N THR A 62 2.96 14.88 -5.64
CA THR A 62 3.35 13.79 -4.73
C THR A 62 2.22 13.47 -3.77
N SER A 63 1.56 14.47 -3.22
CA SER A 63 0.42 14.29 -2.31
C SER A 63 -0.77 13.64 -3.01
N VAL A 64 -1.08 14.03 -4.23
CA VAL A 64 -2.13 13.39 -5.05
C VAL A 64 -1.80 11.92 -5.30
N ILE A 65 -0.56 11.60 -5.66
CA ILE A 65 -0.12 10.21 -5.89
C ILE A 65 -0.25 9.37 -4.61
N ILE A 66 0.11 9.91 -3.45
CA ILE A 66 -0.06 9.23 -2.16
C ILE A 66 -1.55 8.94 -1.88
N LEU A 67 -2.43 9.90 -2.12
CA LEU A 67 -3.88 9.71 -1.94
C LEU A 67 -4.46 8.67 -2.91
N VAL A 68 -4.03 8.69 -4.18
CA VAL A 68 -4.42 7.68 -5.17
C VAL A 68 -3.91 6.30 -4.74
N ALA A 69 -2.65 6.18 -4.32
CA ALA A 69 -2.09 4.92 -3.83
C ALA A 69 -2.85 4.40 -2.58
N THR A 70 -3.21 5.30 -1.66
CA THR A 70 -4.03 4.97 -0.49
C THR A 70 -5.42 4.45 -0.89
N SER A 71 -6.03 5.06 -1.89
CA SER A 71 -7.35 4.66 -2.41
C SER A 71 -7.30 3.28 -3.06
N ILE A 72 -6.29 3.02 -3.90
CA ILE A 72 -6.07 1.71 -4.53
C ILE A 72 -5.81 0.64 -3.47
N ALA A 73 -4.95 0.94 -2.48
CA ALA A 73 -4.66 0.02 -1.39
C ALA A 73 -5.91 -0.31 -0.57
N SER A 74 -6.71 0.69 -0.24
CA SER A 74 -7.95 0.53 0.52
C SER A 74 -8.99 -0.30 -0.24
N PHE A 75 -9.18 -0.04 -1.53
CA PHE A 75 -10.10 -0.78 -2.39
C PHE A 75 -9.66 -2.25 -2.51
N THR A 76 -8.39 -2.48 -2.81
CA THR A 76 -7.81 -3.83 -2.96
C THR A 76 -7.92 -4.63 -1.66
N PHE A 77 -7.61 -3.99 -0.52
CA PHE A 77 -7.75 -4.62 0.79
C PHE A 77 -9.20 -4.97 1.13
N ASN A 78 -10.13 -4.06 0.89
CA ASN A 78 -11.55 -4.32 1.14
C ASN A 78 -12.10 -5.49 0.31
N SER A 79 -11.60 -5.66 -0.91
CA SER A 79 -11.99 -6.75 -1.81
C SER A 79 -11.40 -8.11 -1.41
N ASN A 80 -10.15 -8.14 -0.92
CA ASN A 80 -9.39 -9.38 -0.69
C ASN A 80 -9.23 -9.74 0.78
N LYS A 81 -9.38 -8.78 1.69
CA LYS A 81 -9.14 -8.91 3.15
C LYS A 81 -7.74 -9.44 3.50
N ALA A 82 -6.77 -9.23 2.62
CA ALA A 82 -5.42 -9.75 2.74
C ALA A 82 -4.55 -8.80 3.59
N ILE A 83 -4.38 -9.10 4.87
CA ILE A 83 -3.62 -8.28 5.83
C ILE A 83 -2.18 -8.06 5.33
N TRP A 84 -1.54 -9.10 4.84
CA TRP A 84 -0.14 -9.08 4.39
C TRP A 84 0.11 -8.14 3.21
N TYR A 85 -0.93 -7.82 2.43
CA TYR A 85 -0.87 -6.87 1.31
C TYR A 85 -0.60 -5.44 1.77
N LEU A 86 -1.10 -5.03 2.93
CA LEU A 86 -0.95 -3.66 3.43
C LEU A 86 0.44 -3.37 4.00
N LEU A 87 1.16 -4.38 4.49
CA LEU A 87 2.44 -4.19 5.18
C LEU A 87 3.50 -3.48 4.31
N PRO A 88 3.78 -3.90 3.06
CA PRO A 88 4.74 -3.22 2.21
C PRO A 88 4.33 -1.78 1.89
N ILE A 89 3.03 -1.51 1.77
CA ILE A 89 2.52 -0.18 1.45
C ILE A 89 2.71 0.77 2.64
N ILE A 90 2.34 0.33 3.85
CA ILE A 90 2.55 1.10 5.08
C ILE A 90 4.04 1.35 5.30
N TRP A 91 4.88 0.34 5.09
CA TRP A 91 6.33 0.47 5.22
C TRP A 91 6.92 1.46 4.21
N ALA A 92 6.46 1.43 2.95
CA ALA A 92 6.88 2.39 1.93
C ALA A 92 6.46 3.83 2.27
N PHE A 93 5.23 4.02 2.75
CA PHE A 93 4.76 5.33 3.19
C PHE A 93 5.56 5.85 4.38
N TYR A 94 5.90 4.98 5.34
CA TYR A 94 6.79 5.34 6.43
C TYR A 94 8.20 5.74 5.93
N GLY A 95 8.76 5.03 4.97
CA GLY A 95 10.05 5.37 4.37
C GLY A 95 10.04 6.74 3.69
N ILE A 96 8.96 7.08 2.96
CA ILE A 96 8.79 8.40 2.35
C ILE A 96 8.63 9.47 3.44
N TYR A 97 7.83 9.19 4.47
CA TYR A 97 7.67 10.08 5.62
C TYR A 97 9.00 10.38 6.30
N TYR A 98 9.78 9.34 6.60
CA TYR A 98 11.10 9.48 7.23
C TYR A 98 12.03 10.35 6.38
N LYS A 99 12.06 10.14 5.07
CA LYS A 99 12.89 10.93 4.13
C LYS A 99 12.53 12.42 4.16
N HIS A 100 11.25 12.76 4.25
CA HIS A 100 10.77 14.15 4.22
C HIS A 100 10.77 14.84 5.61
N SER A 101 10.76 14.05 6.70
CA SER A 101 10.76 14.58 8.08
C SER A 101 12.17 14.70 8.67
N SER A 102 13.13 13.93 8.19
CA SER A 102 14.51 13.86 8.76
C SER A 102 15.45 15.00 8.34
N GLY A 103 14.98 15.97 7.56
CA GLY A 103 15.82 17.07 7.07
C GLY A 103 16.86 16.67 6.01
N ILE A 104 16.81 15.44 5.50
CA ILE A 104 17.71 14.94 4.44
C ILE A 104 17.48 15.70 3.12
N LEU A 105 16.27 16.20 2.90
CA LEU A 105 15.91 17.02 1.74
C LEU A 105 15.96 18.49 2.14
N GLU A 106 16.56 19.32 1.30
CA GLU A 106 16.49 20.77 1.42
C GLU A 106 15.03 21.21 1.13
N GLY A 107 14.27 21.46 2.19
CA GLY A 107 12.90 21.95 2.11
C GLY A 107 11.94 21.23 3.07
N TYR A 108 10.98 22.01 3.57
CA TYR A 108 9.88 21.50 4.37
C TYR A 108 8.65 21.32 3.49
N TYR A 109 8.16 20.09 3.36
CA TYR A 109 7.04 19.73 2.49
C TYR A 109 5.84 19.24 3.33
N PRO A 110 5.11 20.14 3.98
CA PRO A 110 4.07 19.76 4.95
C PRO A 110 2.92 18.99 4.30
N LEU A 111 2.56 19.32 3.07
CA LEU A 111 1.46 18.64 2.37
C LEU A 111 1.76 17.16 2.11
N ILE A 112 3.02 16.83 1.77
CA ILE A 112 3.45 15.44 1.61
C ILE A 112 3.37 14.71 2.95
N ILE A 113 3.86 15.32 4.03
CA ILE A 113 3.85 14.74 5.37
C ILE A 113 2.42 14.46 5.83
N TYR A 114 1.52 15.42 5.68
CA TYR A 114 0.11 15.25 6.07
C TYR A 114 -0.61 14.20 5.23
N SER A 115 -0.37 14.14 3.91
CA SER A 115 -0.97 13.12 3.06
C SER A 115 -0.47 11.70 3.39
N LEU A 116 0.81 11.54 3.78
CA LEU A 116 1.37 10.28 4.25
C LEU A 116 0.76 9.85 5.59
N LEU A 117 0.70 10.76 6.57
CA LEU A 117 0.10 10.47 7.86
C LEU A 117 -1.38 10.09 7.72
N PHE A 118 -2.12 10.79 6.87
CA PHE A 118 -3.49 10.45 6.53
C PHE A 118 -3.58 9.05 5.90
N GLY A 119 -2.77 8.77 4.88
CA GLY A 119 -2.74 7.48 4.20
C GLY A 119 -2.42 6.32 5.15
N ILE A 120 -1.37 6.46 5.98
CA ILE A 120 -1.00 5.47 6.99
C ILE A 120 -2.16 5.26 7.98
N SER A 121 -2.77 6.33 8.47
CA SER A 121 -3.89 6.24 9.41
C SER A 121 -5.08 5.49 8.82
N VAL A 122 -5.46 5.76 7.57
CA VAL A 122 -6.54 5.05 6.86
C VAL A 122 -6.22 3.56 6.76
N LEU A 123 -5.00 3.19 6.34
CA LEU A 123 -4.61 1.79 6.17
C LEU A 123 -4.54 1.05 7.52
N LEU A 124 -4.07 1.71 8.59
CA LEU A 124 -4.06 1.14 9.94
C LEU A 124 -5.49 0.92 10.47
N VAL A 125 -6.41 1.86 10.27
CA VAL A 125 -7.82 1.70 10.67
C VAL A 125 -8.46 0.51 9.94
N LEU A 126 -8.20 0.35 8.64
CA LEU A 126 -8.71 -0.78 7.88
C LEU A 126 -8.14 -2.12 8.39
N LEU A 127 -6.85 -2.15 8.73
CA LEU A 127 -6.19 -3.32 9.30
C LEU A 127 -6.77 -3.68 10.66
N LEU A 128 -6.88 -2.71 11.58
CA LEU A 128 -7.45 -2.92 12.91
C LEU A 128 -8.90 -3.37 12.84
N ARG A 129 -9.72 -2.77 11.96
CA ARG A 129 -11.09 -3.18 11.73
C ARG A 129 -11.19 -4.65 11.30
N ASN A 130 -10.31 -5.08 10.40
CA ASN A 130 -10.30 -6.47 9.94
C ASN A 130 -9.87 -7.44 11.04
N LEU A 131 -8.83 -7.08 11.81
CA LEU A 131 -8.39 -7.87 12.97
C LEU A 131 -9.49 -8.00 14.02
N TYR A 132 -10.18 -6.91 14.33
CA TYR A 132 -11.31 -6.91 15.26
C TYR A 132 -12.41 -7.88 14.81
N TYR A 133 -12.82 -7.83 13.53
CA TYR A 133 -13.82 -8.77 13.01
C TYR A 133 -13.33 -10.23 13.01
N TYR A 134 -12.04 -10.44 12.85
CA TYR A 134 -11.46 -11.79 12.91
C TYR A 134 -11.49 -12.34 14.33
N LEU A 135 -11.16 -11.53 15.34
CA LEU A 135 -11.14 -11.92 16.75
C LEU A 135 -12.53 -12.16 17.35
N ILE A 136 -13.56 -11.40 16.92
CA ILE A 136 -14.94 -11.59 17.43
C ILE A 136 -15.64 -12.80 16.80
N LYS A 137 -15.18 -13.25 15.62
CA LYS A 137 -15.77 -14.40 14.93
C LYS A 137 -15.23 -15.75 15.38
N ILE A 138 -14.24 -15.73 16.29
CA ILE A 138 -13.75 -16.92 17.00
C ILE A 138 -14.50 -17.08 18.30
#